data_0a45c9904c205cb3809a580855078be8
#
_entry.id   0a45c9904c205cb3809a580855078be8
#
_cell.length_a   1.000
_cell.length_b   1.000
_cell.length_c   1.000
_cell.angle_alpha   90.00
_cell.angle_beta   90.00
_cell.angle_gamma   90.00
#
_symmetry.space_group_name_H-M   'P 1'
#
loop_
_entity.id
_entity.type
_entity.pdbx_description
1 polymer ?
#
loop_
_entity_poly.entity_id
_entity_poly.type
_entity_poly.pdbx_seq_one_letter_code
_entity_poly.pdbx_strand_id
1 'polypeptide(L)'
;MEDYENKLKVSNLFNEIFNNQIVKYLELARELNNVPRESIIFLESANNSIKNSIELIKNDEYVDSLCLLRSSFEAIMFSLAIFFDKKTYDVYKCYNSNIYRKVMMEKYKKIQKKNPKFKIPDVDKK
;
A
#
# COMPACT_ATOMS: atom_id res chain seq x y z
N MET A 1 12.21 22.50 -24.88
CA MET A 1 11.03 21.87 -25.53
C MET A 1 11.27 20.41 -25.90
N GLU A 2 12.36 20.10 -26.55
CA GLU A 2 12.70 18.74 -26.95
C GLU A 2 12.84 17.80 -25.75
N ASP A 3 13.48 18.24 -24.67
CA ASP A 3 13.61 17.48 -23.42
C ASP A 3 12.27 17.22 -22.74
N TYR A 4 11.36 18.18 -22.76
CA TYR A 4 10.02 18.01 -22.19
C TYR A 4 9.21 16.98 -22.96
N GLU A 5 9.24 17.05 -24.29
CA GLU A 5 8.54 16.07 -25.14
C GLU A 5 9.09 14.66 -24.97
N ASN A 6 10.42 14.51 -24.85
CA ASN A 6 11.05 13.22 -24.61
C ASN A 6 10.69 12.66 -23.23
N LYS A 7 10.72 13.49 -22.19
CA LYS A 7 10.27 13.10 -20.85
C LYS A 7 8.82 12.65 -20.84
N LEU A 8 7.95 13.35 -21.56
CA LEU A 8 6.55 13.01 -21.67
C LEU A 8 6.35 11.67 -22.37
N LYS A 9 7.05 11.42 -23.46
CA LYS A 9 6.99 10.15 -24.19
C LYS A 9 7.47 8.98 -23.32
N VAL A 10 8.60 9.14 -22.63
CA VAL A 10 9.14 8.12 -21.73
C VAL A 10 8.16 7.84 -20.58
N SER A 11 7.61 8.88 -19.96
CA SER A 11 6.65 8.76 -18.87
C SER A 11 5.38 8.04 -19.33
N ASN A 12 4.86 8.37 -20.51
CA ASN A 12 3.66 7.73 -21.05
C ASN A 12 3.90 6.26 -21.39
N LEU A 13 5.06 5.96 -22.00
CA LEU A 13 5.44 4.58 -22.30
C LEU A 13 5.58 3.76 -21.02
N PHE A 14 6.24 4.30 -20.02
CA PHE A 14 6.44 3.65 -18.72
C PHE A 14 5.10 3.38 -18.05
N ASN A 15 4.19 4.36 -18.05
CA ASN A 15 2.85 4.23 -17.51
C ASN A 15 2.07 3.12 -18.21
N GLU A 16 2.11 3.09 -19.53
CA GLU A 16 1.42 2.07 -20.32
C GLU A 16 1.93 0.68 -20.02
N ILE A 17 3.26 0.48 -20.01
CA ILE A 17 3.88 -0.82 -19.70
C ILE A 17 3.53 -1.27 -18.29
N PHE A 18 3.74 -0.41 -17.29
CA PHE A 18 3.48 -0.76 -15.89
C PHE A 18 2.00 -1.01 -15.65
N ASN A 19 1.13 -0.15 -16.15
CA ASN A 19 -0.30 -0.29 -15.96
C ASN A 19 -0.80 -1.61 -16.56
N ASN A 20 -0.37 -1.95 -17.77
CA ASN A 20 -0.75 -3.20 -18.43
C ASN A 20 -0.26 -4.42 -17.67
N GLN A 21 0.97 -4.40 -17.18
CA GLN A 21 1.53 -5.51 -16.41
C GLN A 21 0.84 -5.68 -15.05
N ILE A 22 0.63 -4.60 -14.34
CA ILE A 22 -0.03 -4.64 -13.02
C ILE A 22 -1.49 -5.06 -13.16
N VAL A 23 -2.21 -4.54 -14.15
CA VAL A 23 -3.61 -4.92 -14.40
C VAL A 23 -3.73 -6.41 -14.73
N LYS A 24 -2.86 -6.93 -15.59
CA LYS A 24 -2.82 -8.36 -15.90
C LYS A 24 -2.54 -9.20 -14.66
N TYR A 25 -1.60 -8.76 -13.83
CA TYR A 25 -1.25 -9.45 -12.59
C TYR A 25 -2.42 -9.45 -11.61
N LEU A 26 -3.12 -8.32 -11.48
CA LEU A 26 -4.30 -8.20 -10.63
C LEU A 26 -5.45 -9.10 -11.12
N GLU A 27 -5.66 -9.18 -12.42
CA GLU A 27 -6.68 -10.06 -12.99
C GLU A 27 -6.37 -11.53 -12.70
N LEU A 28 -5.12 -11.95 -12.90
CA LEU A 28 -4.68 -13.29 -12.56
C LEU A 28 -4.81 -13.58 -11.06
N ALA A 29 -4.46 -12.62 -10.22
CA ALA A 29 -4.57 -12.76 -8.77
C ALA A 29 -6.03 -12.92 -8.32
N ARG A 30 -6.95 -12.23 -8.97
CA ARG A 30 -8.39 -12.36 -8.68
C ARG A 30 -8.96 -13.70 -9.14
N GLU A 31 -8.46 -14.25 -10.23
CA GLU A 31 -8.86 -15.57 -10.73
C GLU A 31 -8.33 -16.70 -9.85
N LEU A 32 -7.18 -16.50 -9.21
CA LEU A 32 -6.59 -17.46 -8.27
C LEU A 32 -7.18 -17.23 -6.88
N ASN A 33 -8.13 -18.05 -6.49
CA ASN A 33 -8.84 -17.92 -5.21
C ASN A 33 -7.97 -18.06 -3.95
N ASN A 34 -6.70 -18.39 -4.10
CA ASN A 34 -5.75 -18.59 -3.00
C ASN A 34 -4.81 -17.40 -2.78
N VAL A 35 -5.00 -16.30 -3.50
CA VAL A 35 -4.18 -15.10 -3.32
C VAL A 35 -4.68 -14.30 -2.13
N PRO A 36 -3.82 -13.95 -1.16
CA PRO A 36 -4.23 -13.12 -0.04
C PRO A 36 -4.76 -11.76 -0.50
N ARG A 37 -5.84 -11.31 0.13
CA ARG A 37 -6.47 -10.03 -0.20
C ARG A 37 -5.49 -8.86 -0.02
N GLU A 38 -4.62 -8.94 0.97
CA GLU A 38 -3.61 -7.93 1.28
C GLU A 38 -2.61 -7.76 0.12
N SER A 39 -2.23 -8.85 -0.55
CA SER A 39 -1.39 -8.77 -1.75
C SER A 39 -2.04 -7.96 -2.85
N ILE A 40 -3.33 -8.15 -3.08
CA ILE A 40 -4.09 -7.41 -4.09
C ILE A 40 -4.19 -5.93 -3.71
N ILE A 41 -4.46 -5.63 -2.45
CA ILE A 41 -4.53 -4.25 -1.95
C ILE A 41 -3.21 -3.52 -2.14
N PHE A 42 -2.08 -4.16 -1.83
CA PHE A 42 -0.76 -3.56 -2.04
C PHE A 42 -0.47 -3.30 -3.52
N LEU A 43 -0.85 -4.21 -4.41
CA LEU A 43 -0.67 -4.01 -5.84
C LEU A 43 -1.55 -2.88 -6.39
N GLU A 44 -2.79 -2.78 -5.94
CA GLU A 44 -3.67 -1.66 -6.32
C GLU A 44 -3.11 -0.33 -5.83
N SER A 45 -2.61 -0.29 -4.60
CA SER A 45 -1.95 0.89 -4.03
C SER A 45 -0.70 1.28 -4.82
N ALA A 46 0.12 0.30 -5.20
CA ALA A 46 1.30 0.53 -6.02
C ALA A 46 0.94 1.12 -7.39
N ASN A 47 -0.09 0.58 -8.03
CA ASN A 47 -0.55 1.07 -9.32
C ASN A 47 -0.99 2.54 -9.24
N ASN A 48 -1.76 2.89 -8.22
CA ASN A 48 -2.20 4.28 -8.00
C ASN A 48 -1.02 5.22 -7.73
N SER A 49 -0.06 4.78 -6.92
CA SER A 49 1.15 5.57 -6.62
C SER A 49 1.99 5.81 -7.86
N ILE A 50 2.14 4.81 -8.73
CA ILE A 50 2.87 4.96 -9.99
C ILE A 50 2.18 5.97 -10.92
N LYS A 51 0.88 5.87 -11.06
CA LYS A 51 0.10 6.84 -11.86
C LYS A 51 0.27 8.26 -11.35
N ASN A 52 0.17 8.45 -10.05
CA ASN A 52 0.32 9.77 -9.43
C ASN A 52 1.75 10.29 -9.56
N SER A 53 2.76 9.41 -9.45
CA SER A 53 4.16 9.82 -9.63
C SER A 53 4.44 10.32 -11.04
N ILE A 54 3.83 9.70 -12.05
CA ILE A 54 3.98 10.14 -13.45
C ILE A 54 3.37 11.51 -13.66
N GLU A 55 2.21 11.80 -13.07
CA GLU A 55 1.61 13.13 -13.12
C GLU A 55 2.50 14.18 -12.44
N LEU A 56 3.13 13.84 -11.32
CA LEU A 56 4.08 14.72 -10.65
C LEU A 56 5.32 15.00 -11.51
N ILE A 57 5.84 14.00 -12.22
CA ILE A 57 6.96 14.19 -13.16
C ILE A 57 6.57 15.16 -14.27
N LYS A 58 5.37 15.05 -14.81
CA LYS A 58 4.86 15.98 -15.83
C LYS A 58 4.81 17.42 -15.33
N ASN A 59 4.61 17.62 -14.04
CA ASN A 59 4.58 18.94 -13.40
C ASN A 59 5.91 19.35 -12.78
N ASP A 60 7.00 18.68 -13.12
CA ASP A 60 8.36 18.93 -12.61
C ASP A 60 8.51 18.80 -11.09
N GLU A 61 7.61 18.08 -10.44
CA GLU A 61 7.65 17.80 -9.00
C GLU A 61 8.39 16.50 -8.72
N TYR A 62 9.71 16.50 -8.94
CA TYR A 62 10.53 15.28 -8.93
C TYR A 62 10.68 14.64 -7.56
N VAL A 63 10.81 15.45 -6.51
CA VAL A 63 11.00 14.92 -5.15
C VAL A 63 9.77 14.13 -4.70
N ASP A 64 8.59 14.71 -4.88
CA ASP A 64 7.33 14.05 -4.52
C ASP A 64 7.08 12.81 -5.39
N SER A 65 7.45 12.88 -6.67
CA SER A 65 7.41 11.72 -7.57
C SER A 65 8.28 10.58 -7.07
N LEU A 66 9.52 10.87 -6.65
CA LEU A 66 10.43 9.85 -6.10
C LEU A 66 9.88 9.21 -4.83
N CYS A 67 9.24 9.99 -3.95
CA CYS A 67 8.60 9.46 -2.75
C CYS A 67 7.48 8.47 -3.10
N LEU A 68 6.65 8.80 -4.08
CA LEU A 68 5.58 7.89 -4.53
C LEU A 68 6.13 6.65 -5.22
N LEU A 69 7.19 6.78 -6.02
CA LEU A 69 7.83 5.63 -6.65
C LEU A 69 8.43 4.68 -5.61
N ARG A 70 9.05 5.22 -4.58
CA ARG A 70 9.56 4.42 -3.47
C ARG A 70 8.44 3.68 -2.75
N SER A 71 7.35 4.36 -2.44
CA SER A 71 6.18 3.77 -1.81
C SER A 71 5.57 2.66 -2.67
N SER A 72 5.50 2.86 -3.99
CA SER A 72 4.99 1.85 -4.90
C SER A 72 5.90 0.62 -4.96
N PHE A 73 7.21 0.82 -4.98
CA PHE A 73 8.17 -0.27 -4.94
C PHE A 73 8.03 -1.10 -3.67
N GLU A 74 7.95 -0.45 -2.51
CA GLU A 74 7.72 -1.12 -1.22
C GLU A 74 6.42 -1.91 -1.23
N ALA A 75 5.35 -1.34 -1.75
CA ALA A 75 4.06 -2.01 -1.85
C ALA A 75 4.12 -3.26 -2.74
N ILE A 76 4.82 -3.19 -3.86
CA ILE A 76 5.02 -4.36 -4.74
C ILE A 76 5.82 -5.44 -4.01
N MET A 77 6.89 -5.07 -3.31
CA MET A 77 7.70 -6.00 -2.55
C MET A 77 6.90 -6.69 -1.45
N PHE A 78 6.09 -5.94 -0.71
CA PHE A 78 5.19 -6.50 0.31
C PHE A 78 4.14 -7.44 -0.30
N SER A 79 3.55 -7.05 -1.43
CA SER A 79 2.60 -7.91 -2.13
C SER A 79 3.20 -9.25 -2.52
N LEU A 80 4.39 -9.23 -3.11
CA LEU A 80 5.08 -10.44 -3.52
C LEU A 80 5.50 -11.29 -2.31
N ALA A 81 6.01 -10.66 -1.26
CA ALA A 81 6.41 -11.37 -0.05
C ALA A 81 5.21 -12.07 0.62
N ILE A 82 4.09 -11.39 0.72
CA ILE A 82 2.86 -11.96 1.29
C ILE A 82 2.34 -13.12 0.44
N PHE A 83 2.44 -12.99 -0.88
CA PHE A 83 1.97 -14.02 -1.80
C PHE A 83 2.83 -15.29 -1.76
N PHE A 84 4.16 -15.12 -1.74
CA PHE A 84 5.09 -16.25 -1.86
C PHE A 84 5.53 -16.85 -0.51
N ASP A 85 5.39 -16.11 0.59
CA ASP A 85 5.84 -16.57 1.91
C ASP A 85 4.74 -16.43 2.95
N LYS A 86 4.17 -17.57 3.33
CA LYS A 86 3.12 -17.63 4.36
C LYS A 86 3.60 -17.08 5.70
N LYS A 87 4.87 -17.28 6.08
CA LYS A 87 5.43 -16.74 7.32
C LYS A 87 5.43 -15.23 7.33
N THR A 88 5.80 -14.60 6.21
CA THR A 88 5.75 -13.14 6.05
C THR A 88 4.32 -12.63 6.20
N TYR A 89 3.35 -13.32 5.62
CA TYR A 89 1.94 -12.97 5.75
C TYR A 89 1.47 -13.05 7.20
N ASP A 90 1.82 -14.12 7.90
CA ASP A 90 1.45 -14.29 9.30
C ASP A 90 2.09 -13.21 10.20
N VAL A 91 3.35 -12.87 9.97
CA VAL A 91 4.04 -11.78 10.68
C VAL A 91 3.37 -10.45 10.41
N TYR A 92 3.00 -10.16 9.17
CA TYR A 92 2.28 -8.94 8.79
C TYR A 92 0.94 -8.82 9.54
N LYS A 93 0.17 -9.90 9.60
CA LYS A 93 -1.09 -9.93 10.35
C LYS A 93 -0.88 -9.65 11.83
N CYS A 94 0.10 -10.30 12.43
CA CYS A 94 0.43 -10.08 13.85
C CYS A 94 0.86 -8.63 14.11
N TYR A 95 1.69 -8.07 13.25
CA TYR A 95 2.14 -6.69 13.34
C TYR A 95 0.98 -5.70 13.29
N ASN A 96 0.09 -5.85 12.33
CA ASN A 96 -1.08 -4.99 12.20
C ASN A 96 -2.04 -5.13 13.39
N SER A 97 -2.24 -6.34 13.90
CA SER A 97 -3.05 -6.57 15.09
C SER A 97 -2.46 -5.88 16.31
N ASN A 98 -1.15 -5.92 16.49
CA ASN A 98 -0.46 -5.26 17.60
C ASN A 98 -0.54 -3.73 17.51
N ILE A 99 -0.40 -3.15 16.31
CA ILE A 99 -0.57 -1.71 16.10
C ILE A 99 -2.00 -1.29 16.42
N TYR A 100 -2.98 -2.01 15.92
CA TYR A 100 -4.39 -1.76 16.19
C TYR A 100 -4.66 -1.78 17.69
N ARG A 101 -4.17 -2.80 18.39
CA ARG A 101 -4.31 -2.93 19.83
C ARG A 101 -3.73 -1.72 20.57
N LYS A 102 -2.52 -1.31 20.22
CA LYS A 102 -1.87 -0.13 20.82
C LYS A 102 -2.69 1.14 20.64
N VAL A 103 -3.15 1.40 19.42
CA VAL A 103 -3.94 2.60 19.11
C VAL A 103 -5.26 2.59 19.88
N MET A 104 -5.95 1.47 19.93
CA MET A 104 -7.21 1.34 20.66
C MET A 104 -7.00 1.48 22.16
N MET A 105 -5.95 0.91 22.73
CA MET A 105 -5.64 1.06 24.16
C MET A 105 -5.34 2.50 24.54
N GLU A 106 -4.61 3.24 23.71
CA GLU A 106 -4.37 4.66 23.94
C GLU A 106 -5.67 5.47 23.93
N LYS A 107 -6.57 5.20 22.99
CA LYS A 107 -7.89 5.85 22.93
C LYS A 107 -8.71 5.55 24.17
N TYR A 108 -8.76 4.29 24.60
CA TYR A 108 -9.51 3.89 25.79
C TYR A 108 -8.96 4.52 27.07
N LYS A 109 -7.65 4.61 27.20
CA LYS A 109 -7.02 5.30 28.35
C LYS A 109 -7.37 6.78 28.41
N LYS A 110 -7.42 7.46 27.26
CA LYS A 110 -7.86 8.87 27.18
C LYS A 110 -9.32 9.04 27.63
N ILE A 111 -10.20 8.14 27.20
CA ILE A 111 -11.61 8.15 27.59
C ILE A 111 -11.73 7.89 29.10
N GLN A 112 -10.98 6.95 29.65
CA GLN A 112 -10.99 6.61 31.07
C GLN A 112 -10.50 7.76 31.94
N LYS A 113 -9.54 8.57 31.49
CA LYS A 113 -9.13 9.79 32.19
C LYS A 113 -10.25 10.81 32.32
N LYS A 114 -11.08 10.94 31.31
CA LYS A 114 -12.25 11.85 31.31
C LYS A 114 -13.45 11.27 32.06
N ASN A 115 -13.59 9.95 32.06
CA ASN A 115 -14.67 9.23 32.72
C ASN A 115 -14.11 8.00 33.46
N PRO A 116 -13.78 8.15 34.78
CA PRO A 116 -13.19 7.04 35.54
C PRO A 116 -14.06 5.78 35.65
N LYS A 117 -15.37 5.91 35.40
CA LYS A 117 -16.30 4.76 35.43
C LYS A 117 -16.28 3.96 34.12
N PHE A 118 -15.61 4.44 33.08
CA PHE A 118 -15.51 3.75 31.81
C PHE A 118 -14.65 2.50 31.95
N LYS A 119 -15.21 1.35 31.55
CA LYS A 119 -14.48 0.08 31.52
C LYS A 119 -13.85 -0.11 30.15
N ILE A 120 -12.55 -0.37 30.13
CA ILE A 120 -11.83 -0.63 28.88
C ILE A 120 -12.28 -2.00 28.34
N PRO A 121 -12.80 -2.06 27.09
CA PRO A 121 -13.14 -3.33 26.46
C PRO A 121 -11.91 -4.21 26.28
N ASP A 122 -12.13 -5.53 26.28
CA ASP A 122 -11.06 -6.50 25.98
C ASP A 122 -10.79 -6.50 24.48
N VAL A 123 -9.67 -5.91 24.09
CA VAL A 123 -9.25 -5.78 22.68
C VAL A 123 -8.71 -7.10 22.13
N ASP A 124 -8.40 -8.05 22.99
CA ASP A 124 -7.85 -9.37 22.62
C ASP A 124 -8.93 -10.39 22.21
N LYS A 125 -10.19 -10.10 22.53
CA LYS A 125 -11.32 -10.92 22.11
C LYS A 125 -11.84 -10.45 20.75
N LYS A 126 -11.69 -11.30 19.79
CA LYS A 126 -12.39 -11.17 18.52
C LYS A 126 -13.66 -12.01 18.57
#